data_e202228ec2693ebd6c95de15371f7421
#
_entry.id   e202228ec2693ebd6c95de15371f7421
#
_cell.length_a   1.000
_cell.length_b   1.000
_cell.length_c   1.000
_cell.angle_alpha   90.00
_cell.angle_beta   90.00
_cell.angle_gamma   90.00
#
_symmetry.space_group_name_H-M   'P 1'
#
loop_
_entity.id
_entity.type
_entity.pdbx_description
1 polymer ?
#
loop_
_entity_poly.entity_id
_entity_poly.type
_entity_poly.pdbx_seq_one_letter_code
_entity_poly.pdbx_strand_id
1 'polypeptide(L)'
;MLNIEERYDPKRNTVTEVTVYYSDIKKVKVAHAKAEFTDVVKRDMFDVEISGGAVVTMEVKTLDLQVNCTGRSLLTLSGDTKYLTMRVSTSNMNGAKLYTVASIVDVSHNAEVRINVSERLEAITSTDAKLLYKGSPAILRDHTSLFGGYIRNID
;
A
#
# COMPACT_ATOMS: atom_id res chain seq x y z
N MET A 1 -1.31 -22.25 -3.17
CA MET A 1 -1.13 -20.91 -3.78
C MET A 1 -1.90 -20.89 -5.09
N LEU A 2 -2.80 -19.92 -5.28
CA LEU A 2 -3.47 -19.70 -6.56
C LEU A 2 -2.62 -18.72 -7.37
N ASN A 3 -2.28 -19.05 -8.61
CA ASN A 3 -1.60 -18.19 -9.56
C ASN A 3 -2.49 -18.00 -10.79
N ILE A 4 -2.74 -16.75 -11.16
CA ILE A 4 -3.54 -16.40 -12.35
C ILE A 4 -2.67 -15.52 -13.22
N GLU A 5 -2.35 -16.01 -14.42
CA GLU A 5 -1.54 -15.29 -15.38
C GLU A 5 -2.26 -15.21 -16.72
N GLU A 6 -2.27 -14.02 -17.31
CA GLU A 6 -2.73 -13.83 -18.68
C GLU A 6 -1.53 -13.76 -19.60
N ARG A 7 -1.54 -14.55 -20.68
CA ARG A 7 -0.53 -14.45 -21.75
C ARG A 7 -0.89 -13.30 -22.67
N TYR A 8 0.07 -12.43 -22.91
CA TYR A 8 -0.09 -11.34 -23.86
C TYR A 8 -0.33 -11.89 -25.29
N ASP A 9 -1.47 -11.54 -25.87
CA ASP A 9 -1.79 -11.77 -27.29
C ASP A 9 -2.08 -10.44 -27.98
N PRO A 10 -1.20 -9.96 -28.88
CA PRO A 10 -1.37 -8.66 -29.54
C PRO A 10 -2.60 -8.59 -30.45
N LYS A 11 -3.20 -9.73 -30.78
CA LYS A 11 -4.43 -9.80 -31.61
C LYS A 11 -5.69 -9.76 -30.77
N ARG A 12 -5.59 -9.88 -29.46
CA ARG A 12 -6.73 -9.92 -28.55
C ARG A 12 -7.00 -8.53 -28.00
N ASN A 13 -8.16 -7.98 -28.36
CA ASN A 13 -8.62 -6.66 -27.89
C ASN A 13 -9.74 -6.77 -26.83
N THR A 14 -9.64 -7.76 -25.94
CA THR A 14 -10.63 -8.02 -24.89
C THR A 14 -9.98 -7.98 -23.52
N VAL A 15 -10.72 -7.43 -22.55
CA VAL A 15 -10.34 -7.47 -21.13
C VAL A 15 -10.76 -8.82 -20.55
N THR A 16 -9.85 -9.48 -19.85
CA THR A 16 -10.16 -10.71 -19.10
C THR A 16 -10.56 -10.34 -17.69
N GLU A 17 -11.76 -10.73 -17.29
CA GLU A 17 -12.23 -10.60 -15.91
C GLU A 17 -12.15 -11.95 -15.21
N VAL A 18 -11.59 -11.96 -14.01
CA VAL A 18 -11.49 -13.15 -13.16
C VAL A 18 -12.01 -12.82 -11.78
N THR A 19 -12.98 -13.60 -11.32
CA THR A 19 -13.48 -13.51 -9.94
C THR A 19 -12.91 -14.66 -9.13
N VAL A 20 -12.28 -14.33 -8.01
CA VAL A 20 -11.67 -15.30 -7.10
C VAL A 20 -12.42 -15.30 -5.77
N TYR A 21 -12.94 -16.46 -5.38
CA TYR A 21 -13.52 -16.69 -4.06
C TYR A 21 -12.47 -17.34 -3.16
N TYR A 22 -12.28 -16.80 -1.97
CA TYR A 22 -11.32 -17.31 -1.01
C TYR A 22 -11.92 -17.36 0.40
N SER A 23 -11.55 -18.37 1.16
CA SER A 23 -11.91 -18.49 2.58
C SER A 23 -10.79 -18.01 3.50
N ASP A 24 -9.55 -18.13 3.04
CA ASP A 24 -8.36 -17.80 3.79
C ASP A 24 -7.27 -17.24 2.85
N ILE A 25 -6.84 -16.01 3.10
CA ILE A 25 -5.80 -15.35 2.32
C ILE A 25 -4.76 -14.72 3.26
N LYS A 26 -3.49 -15.04 3.05
CA LYS A 26 -2.37 -14.52 3.86
C LYS A 26 -1.52 -13.52 3.10
N LYS A 27 -1.52 -13.63 1.78
CA LYS A 27 -0.69 -12.79 0.91
C LYS A 27 -1.37 -12.59 -0.43
N VAL A 28 -1.26 -11.38 -0.94
CA VAL A 28 -1.70 -11.00 -2.29
C VAL A 28 -0.52 -10.41 -3.05
N LYS A 29 -0.35 -10.86 -4.28
CA LYS A 29 0.56 -10.25 -5.25
C LYS A 29 -0.24 -9.86 -6.49
N VAL A 30 -0.16 -8.60 -6.88
CA VAL A 30 -0.80 -8.09 -8.10
C VAL A 30 0.24 -7.37 -8.95
N ALA A 31 0.36 -7.80 -10.20
CA ALA A 31 1.25 -7.17 -11.16
C ALA A 31 0.54 -7.00 -12.50
N HIS A 32 0.69 -5.82 -13.12
CA HIS A 32 0.12 -5.50 -14.44
C HIS A 32 -1.40 -5.71 -14.55
N ALA A 33 -2.14 -5.60 -13.45
CA ALA A 33 -3.57 -5.89 -13.40
C ALA A 33 -4.31 -4.90 -12.50
N LYS A 34 -5.63 -4.83 -12.67
CA LYS A 34 -6.53 -4.17 -11.72
C LYS A 34 -7.14 -5.24 -10.82
N ALA A 35 -7.12 -5.02 -9.52
CA ALA A 35 -7.76 -5.88 -8.54
C ALA A 35 -8.60 -5.06 -7.57
N GLU A 36 -9.81 -5.53 -7.33
CA GLU A 36 -10.75 -4.94 -6.39
C GLU A 36 -11.22 -6.02 -5.41
N PHE A 37 -11.08 -5.73 -4.13
CA PHE A 37 -11.54 -6.59 -3.06
C PHE A 37 -12.90 -6.08 -2.59
N THR A 38 -13.93 -6.90 -2.77
CA THR A 38 -15.31 -6.53 -2.40
C THR A 38 -15.59 -6.70 -0.91
N ASP A 39 -14.85 -7.62 -0.27
CA ASP A 39 -14.98 -7.91 1.15
C ASP A 39 -13.76 -7.42 1.94
N VAL A 40 -13.99 -7.11 3.21
CA VAL A 40 -12.92 -6.75 4.15
C VAL A 40 -12.00 -7.94 4.40
N VAL A 41 -10.71 -7.78 4.15
CA VAL A 41 -9.70 -8.79 4.48
C VAL A 41 -9.42 -8.74 5.98
N LYS A 42 -9.86 -9.75 6.72
CA LYS A 42 -9.70 -9.87 8.19
C LYS A 42 -8.61 -10.89 8.50
N ARG A 43 -7.46 -10.43 9.00
CA ARG A 43 -6.30 -11.28 9.32
C ARG A 43 -5.44 -10.67 10.42
N ASP A 44 -4.76 -11.52 11.18
CA ASP A 44 -3.75 -11.04 12.11
C ASP A 44 -2.53 -10.53 11.35
N MET A 45 -2.05 -11.29 10.38
CA MET A 45 -0.93 -10.90 9.52
C MET A 45 -1.36 -10.98 8.04
N PHE A 46 -1.05 -9.93 7.29
CA PHE A 46 -1.38 -9.87 5.86
C PHE A 46 -0.30 -9.16 5.06
N ASP A 47 0.11 -9.78 3.95
CA ASP A 47 1.12 -9.25 3.04
C ASP A 47 0.50 -8.81 1.72
N VAL A 48 0.85 -7.60 1.28
CA VAL A 48 0.40 -7.02 0.01
C VAL A 48 1.61 -6.61 -0.83
N GLU A 49 1.78 -7.23 -1.98
CA GLU A 49 2.81 -6.87 -2.96
C GLU A 49 2.17 -6.41 -4.26
N ILE A 50 2.48 -5.20 -4.70
CA ILE A 50 1.90 -4.57 -5.89
C ILE A 50 2.99 -4.01 -6.77
N SER A 51 2.92 -4.30 -8.07
CA SER A 51 3.95 -3.90 -9.02
C SER A 51 3.42 -3.72 -10.44
N GLY A 52 4.28 -3.19 -11.32
CA GLY A 52 4.05 -3.19 -12.77
C GLY A 52 2.82 -2.39 -13.23
N GLY A 53 2.53 -1.24 -12.60
CA GLY A 53 1.38 -0.44 -12.98
C GLY A 53 0.05 -1.00 -12.53
N ALA A 54 0.04 -1.90 -11.55
CA ALA A 54 -1.19 -2.45 -11.01
C ALA A 54 -2.01 -1.40 -10.26
N VAL A 55 -3.33 -1.55 -10.30
CA VAL A 55 -4.28 -0.71 -9.57
C VAL A 55 -5.07 -1.59 -8.62
N VAL A 56 -4.93 -1.36 -7.32
CA VAL A 56 -5.54 -2.21 -6.30
C VAL A 56 -6.32 -1.38 -5.30
N THR A 57 -7.52 -1.83 -4.98
CA THR A 57 -8.37 -1.25 -3.94
C THR A 57 -8.80 -2.35 -2.98
N MET A 58 -8.58 -2.15 -1.69
CA MET A 58 -9.00 -3.10 -0.66
C MET A 58 -9.27 -2.43 0.69
N GLU A 59 -10.11 -3.10 1.46
CA GLU A 59 -10.33 -2.79 2.86
C GLU A 59 -9.77 -3.91 3.73
N VAL A 60 -9.05 -3.54 4.78
CA VAL A 60 -8.37 -4.49 5.65
C VAL A 60 -8.73 -4.27 7.12
N LYS A 61 -8.73 -5.35 7.88
CA LYS A 61 -8.76 -5.32 9.34
C LYS A 61 -7.72 -6.32 9.85
N THR A 62 -6.56 -5.79 10.24
CA THR A 62 -5.38 -6.61 10.55
C THR A 62 -4.73 -6.18 11.86
N LEU A 63 -3.90 -7.04 12.42
CA LEU A 63 -2.99 -6.68 13.49
C LEU A 63 -1.67 -6.16 12.91
N ASP A 64 -1.11 -6.88 11.94
CA ASP A 64 0.14 -6.54 11.24
C ASP A 64 -0.09 -6.57 9.73
N LEU A 65 0.14 -5.43 9.08
CA LEU A 65 0.02 -5.25 7.65
C LEU A 65 1.38 -4.91 7.04
N GLN A 66 1.81 -5.73 6.10
CA GLN A 66 3.02 -5.47 5.33
C GLN A 66 2.64 -5.10 3.90
N VAL A 67 3.17 -3.98 3.40
CA VAL A 67 2.86 -3.46 2.06
C VAL A 67 4.15 -3.16 1.31
N ASN A 68 4.25 -3.69 0.11
CA ASN A 68 5.30 -3.34 -0.85
C ASN A 68 4.65 -2.93 -2.17
N CYS A 69 4.81 -1.66 -2.55
CA CYS A 69 4.19 -1.08 -3.75
C CYS A 69 5.26 -0.43 -4.64
N THR A 70 5.40 -0.94 -5.86
CA THR A 70 6.45 -0.51 -6.80
C THR A 70 5.94 -0.39 -8.22
N GLY A 71 6.75 0.17 -9.11
CA GLY A 71 6.54 0.07 -10.56
C GLY A 71 5.37 0.89 -11.10
N ARG A 72 5.16 2.11 -10.62
CA ARG A 72 4.09 3.04 -11.04
C ARG A 72 2.68 2.49 -10.74
N SER A 73 2.54 1.78 -9.65
CA SER A 73 1.27 1.21 -9.22
C SER A 73 0.46 2.20 -8.38
N LEU A 74 -0.84 1.94 -8.28
CA LEU A 74 -1.78 2.69 -7.45
C LEU A 74 -2.42 1.75 -6.44
N LEU A 75 -2.25 2.04 -5.15
CA LEU A 75 -2.85 1.27 -4.08
C LEU A 75 -3.77 2.16 -3.25
N THR A 76 -5.02 1.74 -3.08
CA THR A 76 -5.95 2.36 -2.15
C THR A 76 -6.28 1.39 -1.03
N LEU A 77 -5.95 1.78 0.20
CA LEU A 77 -6.23 1.02 1.40
C LEU A 77 -7.17 1.77 2.33
N SER A 78 -8.08 1.03 2.93
CA SER A 78 -8.97 1.51 3.98
C SER A 78 -9.13 0.48 5.10
N GLY A 79 -9.75 0.88 6.21
CA GLY A 79 -9.98 0.01 7.37
C GLY A 79 -8.99 0.26 8.51
N ASP A 80 -8.59 -0.79 9.19
CA ASP A 80 -7.80 -0.68 10.43
C ASP A 80 -6.64 -1.67 10.43
N THR A 81 -5.48 -1.21 10.90
CA THR A 81 -4.36 -2.09 11.26
C THR A 81 -3.65 -1.54 12.49
N LYS A 82 -3.18 -2.41 13.37
CA LYS A 82 -2.41 -1.95 14.53
C LYS A 82 -0.99 -1.56 14.14
N TYR A 83 -0.32 -2.42 13.39
CA TYR A 83 1.04 -2.22 12.93
C TYR A 83 1.09 -2.21 11.41
N LEU A 84 1.68 -1.15 10.85
CA LEU A 84 1.91 -1.02 9.40
C LEU A 84 3.40 -0.96 9.12
N THR A 85 3.88 -1.86 8.29
CA THR A 85 5.21 -1.76 7.67
C THR A 85 5.03 -1.59 6.18
N MET A 86 5.50 -0.47 5.63
CA MET A 86 5.25 -0.12 4.25
C MET A 86 6.51 0.31 3.53
N ARG A 87 6.68 -0.17 2.30
CA ARG A 87 7.67 0.35 1.36
C ARG A 87 6.98 0.70 0.06
N VAL A 88 7.14 1.95 -0.37
CA VAL A 88 6.56 2.46 -1.61
C VAL A 88 7.64 3.14 -2.44
N SER A 89 7.81 2.69 -3.68
CA SER A 89 8.79 3.26 -4.59
C SER A 89 8.19 3.45 -5.97
N THR A 90 8.36 4.63 -6.56
CA THR A 90 7.85 4.97 -7.90
C THR A 90 6.34 4.71 -8.05
N SER A 91 5.56 4.83 -6.97
CA SER A 91 4.14 4.45 -6.92
C SER A 91 3.37 5.37 -5.99
N ASN A 92 2.05 5.32 -6.06
CA ASN A 92 1.19 6.11 -5.20
C ASN A 92 0.32 5.20 -4.31
N MET A 93 0.25 5.55 -3.03
CA MET A 93 -0.58 4.84 -2.05
C MET A 93 -1.49 5.81 -1.32
N ASN A 94 -2.79 5.57 -1.41
CA ASN A 94 -3.79 6.33 -0.68
C ASN A 94 -4.35 5.49 0.48
N GLY A 95 -3.86 5.74 1.66
CA GLY A 95 -4.32 5.16 2.92
C GLY A 95 -4.92 6.19 3.87
N ALA A 96 -5.47 7.30 3.35
CA ALA A 96 -6.08 8.33 4.19
C ALA A 96 -7.27 7.82 5.03
N LYS A 97 -7.86 6.70 4.63
CA LYS A 97 -8.91 5.98 5.34
C LYS A 97 -8.42 4.68 6.02
N LEU A 98 -7.13 4.44 6.05
CA LEU A 98 -6.52 3.36 6.79
C LEU A 98 -6.03 3.89 8.15
N TYR A 99 -6.68 3.48 9.22
CA TYR A 99 -6.31 3.87 10.57
C TYR A 99 -5.23 2.94 11.11
N THR A 100 -4.11 3.54 11.55
CA THR A 100 -2.97 2.77 12.08
C THR A 100 -2.59 3.29 13.47
N VAL A 101 -2.12 2.40 14.33
CA VAL A 101 -1.58 2.76 15.64
C VAL A 101 -0.11 3.12 15.51
N ALA A 102 0.67 2.22 14.94
CA ALA A 102 2.09 2.43 14.71
C ALA A 102 2.47 2.08 13.28
N SER A 103 3.24 2.94 12.62
CA SER A 103 3.63 2.79 11.23
C SER A 103 5.12 3.01 11.03
N ILE A 104 5.74 2.13 10.25
CA ILE A 104 7.08 2.29 9.67
C ILE A 104 6.91 2.39 8.17
N VAL A 105 7.30 3.52 7.59
CA VAL A 105 7.02 3.85 6.19
C VAL A 105 8.29 4.32 5.49
N ASP A 106 8.68 3.60 4.45
CA ASP A 106 9.81 3.93 3.56
C ASP A 106 9.26 4.34 2.20
N VAL A 107 9.47 5.59 1.81
CA VAL A 107 8.95 6.17 0.56
C VAL A 107 10.09 6.73 -0.27
N SER A 108 10.18 6.33 -1.52
CA SER A 108 11.28 6.71 -2.40
C SER A 108 10.87 6.93 -3.87
N HIS A 109 11.75 7.57 -4.65
CA HIS A 109 11.64 7.72 -6.11
C HIS A 109 10.31 8.36 -6.56
N ASN A 110 10.07 9.61 -6.15
CA ASN A 110 8.86 10.37 -6.49
C ASN A 110 7.53 9.71 -6.07
N ALA A 111 7.57 8.75 -5.15
CA ALA A 111 6.36 8.13 -4.64
C ALA A 111 5.59 9.09 -3.71
N GLU A 112 4.27 8.97 -3.69
CA GLU A 112 3.41 9.70 -2.76
C GLU A 112 2.60 8.72 -1.93
N VAL A 113 2.66 8.89 -0.61
CA VAL A 113 1.94 8.07 0.36
C VAL A 113 1.08 8.95 1.25
N ARG A 114 -0.16 8.55 1.49
CA ARG A 114 -1.08 9.13 2.48
C ARG A 114 -1.49 8.08 3.47
N ILE A 115 -1.36 8.38 4.76
CA ILE A 115 -1.72 7.48 5.88
C ILE A 115 -2.37 8.24 7.03
N ASN A 116 -2.98 7.49 7.96
CA ASN A 116 -3.51 8.03 9.21
C ASN A 116 -2.92 7.26 10.38
N VAL A 117 -2.20 7.94 11.28
CA VAL A 117 -1.41 7.33 12.37
C VAL A 117 -1.73 7.98 13.69
N SER A 118 -2.02 7.19 14.73
CA SER A 118 -2.42 7.71 16.03
C SER A 118 -1.30 7.82 17.06
N GLU A 119 -0.34 6.87 17.13
CA GLU A 119 0.62 6.83 18.23
C GLU A 119 2.09 6.97 17.81
N ARG A 120 2.52 6.24 16.78
CA ARG A 120 3.93 6.22 16.36
C ARG A 120 4.06 6.22 14.85
N LEU A 121 4.84 7.15 14.33
CA LEU A 121 5.27 7.20 12.93
C LEU A 121 6.80 7.23 12.86
N GLU A 122 7.37 6.23 12.19
CA GLU A 122 8.76 6.21 11.78
C GLU A 122 8.77 6.27 10.24
N ALA A 123 9.35 7.33 9.70
CA ALA A 123 9.27 7.64 8.29
C ALA A 123 10.64 7.85 7.68
N ILE A 124 10.87 7.21 6.55
CA ILE A 124 12.06 7.37 5.73
C ILE A 124 11.58 7.89 4.38
N THR A 125 12.03 9.07 3.98
CA THR A 125 11.72 9.64 2.66
C THR A 125 12.99 9.98 1.91
N SER A 126 13.04 9.68 0.63
CA SER A 126 14.18 9.95 -0.24
C SER A 126 13.77 10.18 -1.68
N THR A 127 14.64 10.83 -2.45
CA THR A 127 14.49 10.98 -3.91
C THR A 127 13.13 11.57 -4.29
N ASP A 128 12.85 12.79 -3.79
CA ASP A 128 11.62 13.56 -4.05
C ASP A 128 10.30 12.86 -3.65
N ALA A 129 10.37 11.90 -2.75
CA ALA A 129 9.20 11.21 -2.24
C ALA A 129 8.41 12.08 -1.24
N LYS A 130 7.10 11.80 -1.13
CA LYS A 130 6.18 12.55 -0.29
C LYS A 130 5.42 11.64 0.64
N LEU A 131 5.54 11.89 1.94
CA LEU A 131 4.70 11.25 2.95
C LEU A 131 3.77 12.28 3.58
N LEU A 132 2.49 12.13 3.34
CA LEU A 132 1.42 12.95 3.91
C LEU A 132 0.70 12.13 4.99
N TYR A 133 0.66 12.61 6.21
CA TYR A 133 0.00 11.86 7.27
C TYR A 133 -1.05 12.70 8.00
N LYS A 134 -2.06 12.02 8.51
CA LYS A 134 -3.05 12.53 9.46
C LYS A 134 -2.83 11.93 10.82
N GLY A 135 -3.35 12.61 11.83
CA GLY A 135 -3.24 12.20 13.23
C GLY A 135 -2.13 12.93 13.96
N SER A 136 -2.05 12.69 15.25
CA SER A 136 -1.09 13.34 16.14
C SER A 136 -0.23 12.29 16.86
N PRO A 137 0.66 11.58 16.15
CA PRO A 137 1.48 10.55 16.76
C PRO A 137 2.38 11.13 17.86
N ALA A 138 2.33 10.54 19.04
CA ALA A 138 3.17 10.95 20.18
C ALA A 138 4.67 10.74 19.90
N ILE A 139 4.99 9.80 19.02
CA ILE A 139 6.36 9.50 18.58
C ILE A 139 6.43 9.69 17.07
N LEU A 140 7.16 10.72 16.64
CA LEU A 140 7.50 10.95 15.23
C LEU A 140 9.01 10.86 15.06
N ARG A 141 9.46 9.92 14.23
CA ARG A 141 10.85 9.79 13.79
C ARG A 141 10.93 10.05 12.30
N ASP A 142 11.56 11.14 11.94
CA ASP A 142 11.76 11.58 10.57
C ASP A 142 13.21 11.32 10.15
N HIS A 143 13.39 10.46 9.16
CA HIS A 143 14.67 10.11 8.55
C HIS A 143 14.70 10.57 7.08
N THR A 144 14.33 11.82 6.83
CA THR A 144 14.38 12.38 5.47
C THR A 144 15.81 12.43 4.96
N SER A 145 16.03 11.91 3.76
CA SER A 145 17.33 11.91 3.09
C SER A 145 17.69 13.29 2.53
N LEU A 146 19.00 13.53 2.37
CA LEU A 146 19.54 14.74 1.74
C LEU A 146 19.17 14.91 0.25
N PHE A 147 18.66 13.87 -0.41
CA PHE A 147 18.27 13.90 -1.82
C PHE A 147 16.79 14.26 -2.06
N GLY A 148 16.23 15.07 -1.22
CA GLY A 148 14.82 15.44 -1.31
C GLY A 148 13.88 14.41 -0.69
N GLY A 149 12.64 14.79 -0.67
CA GLY A 149 11.61 14.10 0.07
C GLY A 149 11.11 14.96 1.23
N TYR A 150 9.86 14.80 1.59
CA TYR A 150 9.32 15.48 2.76
C TYR A 150 8.20 14.69 3.43
N ILE A 151 8.05 14.94 4.72
CA ILE A 151 7.00 14.43 5.57
C ILE A 151 6.15 15.60 6.01
N ARG A 152 4.85 15.52 5.87
CA ARG A 152 3.92 16.60 6.21
C ARG A 152 2.66 16.09 6.87
N ASN A 153 2.29 16.72 7.99
CA ASN A 153 0.97 16.57 8.57
C ASN A 153 -0.05 17.35 7.73
N ILE A 154 -1.20 16.72 7.46
CA ILE A 154 -2.29 17.27 6.63
C ILE A 154 -3.64 17.31 7.36
N ASP A 155 -3.63 17.30 8.72
CA ASP A 155 -4.84 17.58 9.50
C ASP A 155 -5.30 19.02 9.33
#